data_10798d1f4bd88e49418266d1f0b99f8a
#
_entry.id   10798d1f4bd88e49418266d1f0b99f8a
#
_cell.length_a   1.000
_cell.length_b   1.000
_cell.length_c   1.000
_cell.angle_alpha   90.00
_cell.angle_beta   90.00
_cell.angle_gamma   90.00
#
_symmetry.space_group_name_H-M   'P 1'
#
loop_
_entity.id
_entity.type
_entity.pdbx_description
1 polymer ?
#
loop_
_entity_poly.entity_id
_entity_poly.type
_entity_poly.pdbx_seq_one_letter_code
_entity_poly.pdbx_strand_id
1 'polypeptide(L)'
;MKRLLIILGGIFEKNNISFKLREIEKTLLSENFWKDKAKVKKIVKEKKIYEQILSSYKISFQEINNLKDLNNLALEEKNDDILEDCDKKIDDLSKEIKKIEINCFLSGENDDFDIYLEIHAGAGGTESQDWADMLRRMYLKWFDKKKFKYAIISEHKGEEAGIKSTILKVDGDYLYGLMKAESGVHRLVRISPFDSGARRHTSF
;
A
#
# COMPACT_ATOMS: atom_id res chain seq x y z
N MET A 1 -22.79 1.31 -4.40
CA MET A 1 -23.11 1.52 -2.98
C MET A 1 -23.21 0.24 -2.14
N LYS A 2 -24.16 -0.71 -2.36
CA LYS A 2 -24.26 -1.95 -1.54
C LYS A 2 -22.93 -2.71 -1.39
N ARG A 3 -22.15 -2.85 -2.48
CA ARG A 3 -20.84 -3.53 -2.46
C ARG A 3 -19.82 -2.82 -1.56
N LEU A 4 -19.81 -1.49 -1.52
CA LEU A 4 -18.93 -0.70 -0.66
C LEU A 4 -19.24 -0.89 0.82
N LEU A 5 -20.52 -0.94 1.18
CA LEU A 5 -20.98 -1.22 2.56
C LEU A 5 -20.56 -2.61 3.02
N ILE A 6 -20.64 -3.62 2.14
CA ILE A 6 -20.21 -5.00 2.45
C ILE A 6 -18.69 -5.05 2.67
N ILE A 7 -17.91 -4.38 1.83
CA ILE A 7 -16.45 -4.31 1.98
C ILE A 7 -16.08 -3.65 3.31
N LEU A 8 -16.65 -2.49 3.60
CA LEU A 8 -16.41 -1.76 4.85
C LEU A 8 -16.79 -2.58 6.08
N GLY A 9 -17.99 -3.20 6.08
CA GLY A 9 -18.44 -4.05 7.18
C GLY A 9 -17.52 -5.26 7.39
N GLY A 10 -17.16 -5.96 6.31
CA GLY A 10 -16.27 -7.10 6.36
C GLY A 10 -14.86 -6.76 6.88
N ILE A 11 -14.30 -5.62 6.49
CA ILE A 11 -13.01 -5.14 7.00
C ILE A 11 -13.09 -4.91 8.51
N PHE A 12 -14.15 -4.23 8.96
CA PHE A 12 -14.32 -3.83 10.35
C PHE A 12 -14.55 -5.03 11.27
N GLU A 13 -15.42 -5.96 10.88
CA GLU A 13 -15.72 -7.19 11.62
C GLU A 13 -14.52 -8.15 11.65
N LYS A 14 -13.87 -8.37 10.51
CA LYS A 14 -12.75 -9.31 10.38
C LYS A 14 -11.55 -8.90 11.23
N ASN A 15 -11.28 -7.61 11.38
CA ASN A 15 -10.14 -7.11 12.16
C ASN A 15 -10.47 -6.87 13.63
N ASN A 16 -11.72 -7.02 14.07
CA ASN A 16 -12.17 -6.80 15.46
C ASN A 16 -11.65 -5.48 16.07
N ILE A 17 -11.61 -4.40 15.26
CA ILE A 17 -10.95 -3.13 15.61
C ILE A 17 -11.53 -2.53 16.89
N SER A 18 -12.86 -2.58 17.06
CA SER A 18 -13.50 -2.09 18.27
C SER A 18 -13.11 -2.89 19.52
N PHE A 19 -12.92 -4.19 19.39
CA PHE A 19 -12.46 -5.03 20.49
C PHE A 19 -11.01 -4.71 20.86
N LYS A 20 -10.13 -4.62 19.85
CA LYS A 20 -8.72 -4.25 20.06
C LYS A 20 -8.57 -2.89 20.71
N LEU A 21 -9.34 -1.88 20.30
CA LEU A 21 -9.34 -0.56 20.95
C LEU A 21 -9.72 -0.65 22.43
N ARG A 22 -10.76 -1.40 22.77
CA ARG A 22 -11.17 -1.58 24.19
C ARG A 22 -10.08 -2.29 25.02
N GLU A 23 -9.40 -3.28 24.47
CA GLU A 23 -8.29 -3.97 25.16
C GLU A 23 -7.09 -3.02 25.36
N ILE A 24 -6.78 -2.19 24.37
CA ILE A 24 -5.76 -1.16 24.47
C ILE A 24 -6.14 -0.13 25.55
N GLU A 25 -7.38 0.34 25.56
CA GLU A 25 -7.87 1.28 26.58
C GLU A 25 -7.77 0.70 28.01
N LYS A 26 -8.13 -0.55 28.20
CA LYS A 26 -7.94 -1.24 29.49
C LYS A 26 -6.46 -1.31 29.88
N THR A 27 -5.58 -1.59 28.91
CA THR A 27 -4.14 -1.65 29.17
C THR A 27 -3.57 -0.29 29.56
N LEU A 28 -4.04 0.79 28.94
CA LEU A 28 -3.63 2.17 29.27
C LEU A 28 -4.07 2.62 30.67
N LEU A 29 -5.14 2.02 31.24
CA LEU A 29 -5.62 2.31 32.59
C LEU A 29 -4.77 1.64 33.69
N SER A 30 -3.90 0.70 33.35
CA SER A 30 -3.07 0.01 34.34
C SER A 30 -1.86 0.88 34.78
N GLU A 31 -1.69 1.07 36.07
CA GLU A 31 -0.59 1.91 36.62
C GLU A 31 0.81 1.43 36.23
N ASN A 32 1.02 0.13 36.11
CA ASN A 32 2.31 -0.46 35.76
C ASN A 32 2.67 -0.30 34.27
N PHE A 33 1.70 0.00 33.42
CA PHE A 33 1.91 0.15 31.98
C PHE A 33 2.86 1.33 31.65
N TRP A 34 2.72 2.44 32.36
CA TRP A 34 3.48 3.68 32.10
C TRP A 34 4.96 3.61 32.46
N LYS A 35 5.40 2.57 33.17
CA LYS A 35 6.81 2.38 33.55
C LYS A 35 7.70 1.96 32.39
N ASP A 36 7.15 1.29 31.37
CA ASP A 36 7.89 0.81 30.19
C ASP A 36 7.67 1.73 28.99
N LYS A 37 8.60 2.67 28.78
CA LYS A 37 8.52 3.66 27.70
C LYS A 37 8.43 3.05 26.29
N ALA A 38 9.09 1.91 26.03
CA ALA A 38 9.07 1.25 24.73
C ALA A 38 7.69 0.66 24.44
N LYS A 39 7.11 -0.03 25.44
CA LYS A 39 5.78 -0.62 25.38
C LYS A 39 4.69 0.45 25.23
N VAL A 40 4.82 1.55 25.97
CA VAL A 40 3.92 2.71 25.87
C VAL A 40 3.91 3.28 24.46
N LYS A 41 5.09 3.54 23.87
CA LYS A 41 5.20 4.08 22.51
C LYS A 41 4.54 3.17 21.47
N LYS A 42 4.74 1.84 21.57
CA LYS A 42 4.15 0.84 20.68
C LYS A 42 2.62 0.85 20.77
N ILE A 43 2.07 0.75 21.99
CA ILE A 43 0.62 0.65 22.21
C ILE A 43 -0.11 1.96 21.87
N VAL A 44 0.48 3.11 22.17
CA VAL A 44 -0.09 4.43 21.79
C VAL A 44 -0.13 4.59 20.27
N LYS A 45 0.93 4.14 19.56
CA LYS A 45 0.96 4.14 18.09
C LYS A 45 -0.14 3.23 17.51
N GLU A 46 -0.27 2.02 18.05
CA GLU A 46 -1.29 1.05 17.65
C GLU A 46 -2.71 1.61 17.89
N LYS A 47 -2.96 2.24 19.06
CA LYS A 47 -4.21 2.93 19.35
C LYS A 47 -4.55 3.97 18.30
N LYS A 48 -3.59 4.84 17.97
CA LYS A 48 -3.78 5.90 16.96
C LYS A 48 -4.18 5.33 15.61
N ILE A 49 -3.56 4.23 15.17
CA ILE A 49 -3.89 3.55 13.92
C ILE A 49 -5.33 3.05 13.93
N TYR A 50 -5.75 2.34 14.99
CA TYR A 50 -7.12 1.83 15.10
C TYR A 50 -8.16 2.95 15.20
N GLU A 51 -7.85 4.05 15.90
CA GLU A 51 -8.72 5.23 15.97
C GLU A 51 -8.88 5.88 14.58
N GLN A 52 -7.81 6.01 13.81
CA GLN A 52 -7.87 6.51 12.43
C GLN A 52 -8.72 5.62 11.54
N ILE A 53 -8.54 4.30 11.60
CA ILE A 53 -9.34 3.36 10.82
C ILE A 53 -10.82 3.46 11.19
N LEU A 54 -11.13 3.51 12.49
CA LEU A 54 -12.51 3.65 12.98
C LEU A 54 -13.15 4.97 12.54
N SER A 55 -12.40 6.06 12.63
CA SER A 55 -12.86 7.38 12.17
C SER A 55 -13.14 7.39 10.66
N SER A 56 -12.19 6.90 9.87
CA SER A 56 -12.36 6.80 8.42
C SER A 56 -13.55 5.90 8.03
N TYR A 57 -13.72 4.77 8.75
CA TYR A 57 -14.90 3.92 8.56
C TYR A 57 -16.20 4.66 8.79
N LYS A 58 -16.33 5.37 9.94
CA LYS A 58 -17.53 6.12 10.28
C LYS A 58 -17.84 7.21 9.25
N ILE A 59 -16.83 7.96 8.82
CA ILE A 59 -16.97 9.01 7.81
C ILE A 59 -17.45 8.41 6.49
N SER A 60 -16.77 7.37 5.99
CA SER A 60 -17.15 6.72 4.74
C SER A 60 -18.55 6.10 4.79
N PHE A 61 -18.93 5.52 5.92
CA PHE A 61 -20.27 4.97 6.12
C PHE A 61 -21.35 6.07 6.05
N GLN A 62 -21.08 7.20 6.68
CA GLN A 62 -21.99 8.35 6.68
C GLN A 62 -22.11 8.96 5.28
N GLU A 63 -21.00 9.10 4.56
CA GLU A 63 -21.00 9.58 3.16
C GLU A 63 -21.77 8.64 2.22
N ILE A 64 -21.62 7.32 2.36
CA ILE A 64 -22.40 6.36 1.55
C ILE A 64 -23.90 6.54 1.77
N ASN A 65 -24.33 6.74 3.03
CA ASN A 65 -25.75 6.95 3.33
C ASN A 65 -26.24 8.29 2.74
N ASN A 66 -25.48 9.37 2.92
CA ASN A 66 -25.82 10.68 2.35
C ASN A 66 -25.91 10.62 0.82
N LEU A 67 -24.96 9.96 0.15
CA LEU A 67 -25.00 9.79 -1.31
C LEU A 67 -26.17 8.92 -1.76
N LYS A 68 -26.55 7.92 -0.96
CA LYS A 68 -27.74 7.10 -1.25
C LYS A 68 -29.03 7.91 -1.19
N ASP A 69 -29.16 8.76 -0.19
CA ASP A 69 -30.35 9.59 -0.02
C ASP A 69 -30.40 10.65 -1.13
N LEU A 70 -29.26 11.29 -1.44
CA LEU A 70 -29.17 12.26 -2.54
C LEU A 70 -29.48 11.62 -3.90
N ASN A 71 -28.99 10.42 -4.15
CA ASN A 71 -29.27 9.69 -5.39
C ASN A 71 -30.77 9.34 -5.53
N ASN A 72 -31.43 8.97 -4.43
CA ASN A 72 -32.88 8.69 -4.45
C ASN A 72 -33.67 9.96 -4.76
N LEU A 73 -33.33 11.09 -4.14
CA LEU A 73 -33.98 12.40 -4.42
C LEU A 73 -33.75 12.83 -5.88
N ALA A 74 -32.53 12.68 -6.40
CA ALA A 74 -32.23 13.02 -7.79
C ALA A 74 -33.00 12.15 -8.80
N LEU A 75 -33.25 10.88 -8.47
CA LEU A 75 -34.09 9.99 -9.29
C LEU A 75 -35.57 10.42 -9.30
N GLU A 76 -36.09 10.85 -8.13
CA GLU A 76 -37.46 11.36 -8.01
C GLU A 76 -37.66 12.66 -8.79
N GLU A 77 -36.68 13.57 -8.73
CA GLU A 77 -36.70 14.85 -9.44
C GLU A 77 -36.25 14.75 -10.92
N LYS A 78 -35.78 13.59 -11.37
CA LYS A 78 -35.23 13.36 -12.72
C LYS A 78 -34.11 14.36 -13.08
N ASN A 79 -33.22 14.62 -12.12
CA ASN A 79 -32.12 15.55 -12.28
C ASN A 79 -30.82 14.77 -12.64
N ASP A 80 -30.51 14.72 -13.93
CA ASP A 80 -29.38 13.97 -14.45
C ASP A 80 -28.03 14.55 -14.02
N ASP A 81 -27.91 15.87 -13.82
CA ASP A 81 -26.68 16.51 -13.38
C ASP A 81 -26.28 16.04 -11.96
N ILE A 82 -27.25 15.95 -11.06
CA ILE A 82 -27.01 15.46 -9.69
C ILE A 82 -26.66 13.96 -9.71
N LEU A 83 -27.27 13.18 -10.58
CA LEU A 83 -26.93 11.75 -10.74
C LEU A 83 -25.48 11.55 -11.19
N GLU A 84 -25.02 12.33 -12.17
CA GLU A 84 -23.62 12.26 -12.65
C GLU A 84 -22.63 12.68 -11.54
N ASP A 85 -22.96 13.70 -10.76
CA ASP A 85 -22.13 14.10 -9.60
C ASP A 85 -22.12 13.04 -8.47
N CYS A 86 -23.23 12.35 -8.25
CA CYS A 86 -23.29 11.23 -7.32
C CYS A 86 -22.36 10.09 -7.77
N ASP A 87 -22.38 9.76 -9.06
CA ASP A 87 -21.52 8.69 -9.60
C ASP A 87 -20.03 9.02 -9.45
N LYS A 88 -19.61 10.26 -9.74
CA LYS A 88 -18.23 10.71 -9.51
C LYS A 88 -17.81 10.60 -8.05
N LYS A 89 -18.66 11.03 -7.12
CA LYS A 89 -18.40 10.93 -5.68
C LYS A 89 -18.34 9.48 -5.20
N ILE A 90 -19.16 8.58 -5.75
CA ILE A 90 -19.12 7.15 -5.44
C ILE A 90 -17.79 6.53 -5.89
N ASP A 91 -17.29 6.89 -7.07
CA ASP A 91 -16.00 6.42 -7.56
C ASP A 91 -14.84 6.89 -6.68
N ASP A 92 -14.83 8.14 -6.26
CA ASP A 92 -13.80 8.68 -5.39
C ASP A 92 -13.85 8.04 -3.99
N LEU A 93 -15.04 7.88 -3.43
CA LEU A 93 -15.24 7.18 -2.15
C LEU A 93 -14.80 5.70 -2.25
N SER A 94 -15.03 5.05 -3.40
CA SER A 94 -14.54 3.69 -3.65
C SER A 94 -13.02 3.60 -3.59
N LYS A 95 -12.30 4.59 -4.13
CA LYS A 95 -10.83 4.67 -4.05
C LYS A 95 -10.35 4.88 -2.61
N GLU A 96 -11.06 5.71 -1.83
CA GLU A 96 -10.73 5.92 -0.41
C GLU A 96 -10.96 4.67 0.44
N ILE A 97 -12.07 3.98 0.26
CA ILE A 97 -12.37 2.73 0.95
C ILE A 97 -11.29 1.67 0.67
N LYS A 98 -10.82 1.56 -0.59
CA LYS A 98 -9.72 0.66 -0.92
C LYS A 98 -8.41 1.02 -0.20
N LYS A 99 -8.12 2.31 0.00
CA LYS A 99 -6.96 2.72 0.80
C LYS A 99 -7.10 2.32 2.26
N ILE A 100 -8.29 2.52 2.84
CA ILE A 100 -8.59 2.09 4.23
C ILE A 100 -8.42 0.57 4.36
N GLU A 101 -8.92 -0.19 3.39
CA GLU A 101 -8.77 -1.64 3.33
C GLU A 101 -7.30 -2.06 3.37
N ILE A 102 -6.47 -1.48 2.50
CA ILE A 102 -5.03 -1.75 2.47
C ILE A 102 -4.38 -1.43 3.81
N ASN A 103 -4.68 -0.27 4.41
CA ASN A 103 -4.13 0.12 5.70
C ASN A 103 -4.55 -0.83 6.84
N CYS A 104 -5.75 -1.40 6.78
CA CYS A 104 -6.21 -2.40 7.74
C CYS A 104 -5.41 -3.72 7.66
N PHE A 105 -4.93 -4.09 6.46
CA PHE A 105 -4.09 -5.28 6.27
C PHE A 105 -2.62 -5.05 6.65
N LEU A 106 -2.15 -3.80 6.64
CA LEU A 106 -0.80 -3.39 7.03
C LEU A 106 -0.71 -3.18 8.55
N SER A 107 -1.08 -4.20 9.32
CA SER A 107 -1.10 -4.18 10.79
C SER A 107 -0.04 -5.07 11.44
N GLY A 108 0.91 -5.57 10.66
CA GLY A 108 2.05 -6.35 11.16
C GLY A 108 3.01 -5.50 12.00
N GLU A 109 3.75 -6.14 12.89
CA GLU A 109 4.66 -5.46 13.85
C GLU A 109 5.69 -4.57 13.16
N ASN A 110 6.15 -4.95 11.98
CA ASN A 110 7.19 -4.27 11.21
C ASN A 110 6.66 -3.54 9.97
N ASP A 111 5.34 -3.58 9.70
CA ASP A 111 4.77 -3.07 8.46
C ASP A 111 4.99 -1.57 8.24
N ASP A 112 5.22 -0.82 9.33
CA ASP A 112 5.46 0.62 9.30
C ASP A 112 6.94 1.02 9.19
N PHE A 113 7.85 0.05 9.05
CA PHE A 113 9.28 0.32 8.95
C PHE A 113 9.67 0.83 7.56
N ASP A 114 10.71 1.66 7.55
CA ASP A 114 11.48 1.98 6.35
C ASP A 114 12.22 0.74 5.85
N ILE A 115 12.64 0.76 4.58
CA ILE A 115 13.30 -0.39 3.98
C ILE A 115 14.64 -0.05 3.32
N TYR A 116 15.48 -1.07 3.19
CA TYR A 116 16.52 -1.14 2.18
C TYR A 116 16.04 -2.09 1.08
N LEU A 117 15.92 -1.56 -0.14
CA LEU A 117 15.59 -2.35 -1.32
C LEU A 117 16.87 -2.66 -2.08
N GLU A 118 17.18 -3.94 -2.19
CA GLU A 118 18.31 -4.44 -2.94
C GLU A 118 17.84 -5.18 -4.18
N ILE A 119 18.41 -4.87 -5.33
CA ILE A 119 18.12 -5.53 -6.60
C ILE A 119 19.45 -6.04 -7.17
N HIS A 120 19.50 -7.32 -7.47
CA HIS A 120 20.66 -7.98 -8.04
C HIS A 120 20.29 -8.66 -9.35
N ALA A 121 21.10 -8.45 -10.39
CA ALA A 121 20.97 -9.21 -11.62
C ALA A 121 21.29 -10.68 -11.35
N GLY A 122 20.40 -11.57 -11.75
CA GLY A 122 20.58 -13.01 -11.63
C GLY A 122 21.13 -13.64 -12.94
N ALA A 123 20.68 -14.86 -13.23
CA ALA A 123 21.08 -15.56 -14.44
C ALA A 123 20.50 -14.90 -15.70
N GLY A 124 21.34 -14.74 -16.75
CA GLY A 124 20.91 -14.17 -18.04
C GLY A 124 21.90 -13.17 -18.66
N GLY A 125 23.08 -12.98 -18.08
CA GLY A 125 24.12 -12.08 -18.61
C GLY A 125 23.65 -10.64 -18.76
N THR A 126 23.96 -9.97 -19.88
CA THR A 126 23.56 -8.58 -20.20
C THR A 126 22.04 -8.39 -20.10
N GLU A 127 21.23 -9.37 -20.51
CA GLU A 127 19.77 -9.33 -20.42
C GLU A 127 19.28 -9.24 -18.97
N SER A 128 19.89 -9.96 -18.02
CA SER A 128 19.53 -9.88 -16.60
C SER A 128 19.92 -8.54 -15.96
N GLN A 129 21.03 -7.95 -16.42
CA GLN A 129 21.45 -6.63 -15.97
C GLN A 129 20.49 -5.52 -16.45
N ASP A 130 20.01 -5.62 -17.69
CA ASP A 130 18.96 -4.71 -18.20
C ASP A 130 17.63 -4.92 -17.46
N TRP A 131 17.26 -6.17 -17.17
CA TRP A 131 16.07 -6.47 -16.38
C TRP A 131 16.14 -5.87 -14.97
N ALA A 132 17.29 -5.99 -14.29
CA ALA A 132 17.51 -5.38 -12.98
C ALA A 132 17.33 -3.85 -13.02
N ASP A 133 17.82 -3.19 -14.09
CA ASP A 133 17.61 -1.74 -14.27
C ASP A 133 16.14 -1.38 -14.57
N MET A 134 15.45 -2.21 -15.33
CA MET A 134 14.02 -2.03 -15.56
C MET A 134 13.23 -2.11 -14.24
N LEU A 135 13.51 -3.08 -13.37
CA LEU A 135 12.90 -3.22 -12.05
C LEU A 135 13.23 -2.00 -11.18
N ARG A 136 14.50 -1.57 -11.13
CA ARG A 136 14.89 -0.36 -10.41
C ARG A 136 14.04 0.84 -10.85
N ARG A 137 13.96 1.10 -12.14
CA ARG A 137 13.17 2.22 -12.70
C ARG A 137 11.69 2.10 -12.39
N MET A 138 11.14 0.88 -12.39
CA MET A 138 9.76 0.62 -12.01
C MET A 138 9.49 1.01 -10.56
N TYR A 139 10.34 0.56 -9.62
CA TYR A 139 10.19 0.89 -8.21
C TYR A 139 10.40 2.38 -7.92
N LEU A 140 11.41 3.02 -8.54
CA LEU A 140 11.61 4.46 -8.37
C LEU A 140 10.38 5.28 -8.80
N LYS A 141 9.80 4.97 -9.97
CA LYS A 141 8.55 5.61 -10.42
C LYS A 141 7.39 5.36 -9.47
N TRP A 142 7.33 4.18 -8.87
CA TRP A 142 6.30 3.87 -7.88
C TRP A 142 6.51 4.65 -6.58
N PHE A 143 7.75 4.79 -6.11
CA PHE A 143 8.08 5.62 -4.95
C PHE A 143 7.72 7.08 -5.19
N ASP A 144 8.05 7.64 -6.36
CA ASP A 144 7.67 9.01 -6.74
C ASP A 144 6.14 9.19 -6.73
N LYS A 145 5.41 8.25 -7.33
CA LYS A 145 3.93 8.27 -7.36
C LYS A 145 3.32 8.21 -5.96
N LYS A 146 3.95 7.49 -5.03
CA LYS A 146 3.53 7.38 -3.62
C LYS A 146 4.10 8.50 -2.75
N LYS A 147 4.98 9.34 -3.28
CA LYS A 147 5.69 10.42 -2.57
C LYS A 147 6.57 9.89 -1.42
N PHE A 148 7.13 8.69 -1.57
CA PHE A 148 8.14 8.16 -0.67
C PHE A 148 9.49 8.83 -0.95
N LYS A 149 10.28 9.04 0.11
CA LYS A 149 11.64 9.57 -0.03
C LYS A 149 12.59 8.40 -0.23
N TYR A 150 13.50 8.52 -1.18
CA TYR A 150 14.51 7.49 -1.40
C TYR A 150 15.88 8.08 -1.68
N ALA A 151 16.91 7.30 -1.39
CA ALA A 151 18.30 7.60 -1.71
C ALA A 151 19.00 6.34 -2.25
N ILE A 152 19.76 6.49 -3.31
CA ILE A 152 20.61 5.42 -3.84
C ILE A 152 21.86 5.37 -2.97
N ILE A 153 22.05 4.25 -2.24
CA ILE A 153 23.21 4.04 -1.38
C ILE A 153 24.37 3.49 -2.17
N SER A 154 24.10 2.54 -3.06
CA SER A 154 25.12 1.91 -3.91
C SER A 154 24.49 1.51 -5.23
N GLU A 155 25.29 1.62 -6.30
CA GLU A 155 24.91 1.16 -7.63
C GLU A 155 26.13 0.64 -8.37
N HIS A 156 26.05 -0.57 -8.85
CA HIS A 156 27.06 -1.18 -9.72
C HIS A 156 26.49 -1.34 -11.12
N LYS A 157 27.02 -0.61 -12.08
CA LYS A 157 26.59 -0.67 -13.48
C LYS A 157 26.98 -1.98 -14.12
N GLY A 158 26.20 -2.39 -15.11
CA GLY A 158 26.55 -3.49 -16.01
C GLY A 158 27.72 -3.10 -16.94
N GLU A 159 28.33 -4.07 -17.55
CA GLU A 159 29.44 -3.82 -18.46
C GLU A 159 28.97 -3.26 -19.80
N GLU A 160 27.89 -3.81 -20.35
CA GLU A 160 27.32 -3.41 -21.64
C GLU A 160 26.00 -2.64 -21.47
N ALA A 161 25.15 -3.06 -20.54
CA ALA A 161 23.85 -2.46 -20.29
C ALA A 161 23.38 -2.71 -18.85
N GLY A 162 22.46 -1.89 -18.39
CA GLY A 162 21.77 -2.09 -17.12
C GLY A 162 22.65 -1.97 -15.89
N ILE A 163 22.29 -2.71 -14.83
CA ILE A 163 22.97 -2.72 -13.53
C ILE A 163 23.24 -4.16 -13.06
N LYS A 164 24.38 -4.37 -12.42
CA LYS A 164 24.68 -5.63 -11.70
C LYS A 164 23.95 -5.68 -10.36
N SER A 165 23.93 -4.56 -9.66
CA SER A 165 23.20 -4.43 -8.39
C SER A 165 22.91 -2.98 -8.04
N THR A 166 21.89 -2.75 -7.22
CA THR A 166 21.61 -1.46 -6.60
C THR A 166 21.03 -1.65 -5.20
N ILE A 167 21.37 -0.72 -4.30
CA ILE A 167 20.82 -0.64 -2.95
C ILE A 167 20.16 0.73 -2.78
N LEU A 168 18.89 0.73 -2.46
CA LEU A 168 18.09 1.92 -2.22
C LEU A 168 17.66 1.95 -0.76
N LYS A 169 17.90 3.06 -0.06
CA LYS A 169 17.22 3.35 1.19
C LYS A 169 15.92 4.07 0.88
N VAL A 170 14.81 3.60 1.40
CA VAL A 170 13.50 4.20 1.15
C VAL A 170 12.79 4.42 2.47
N ASP A 171 12.31 5.66 2.68
CA ASP A 171 11.63 6.08 3.88
C ASP A 171 10.14 6.37 3.55
N GLY A 172 9.21 5.81 4.30
CA GLY A 172 7.78 6.05 4.08
C GLY A 172 6.85 5.23 4.96
N ASP A 173 5.64 5.72 5.13
CA ASP A 173 4.64 5.06 5.97
C ASP A 173 4.21 3.71 5.39
N TYR A 174 4.22 2.67 6.23
CA TYR A 174 3.85 1.29 5.89
C TYR A 174 4.64 0.67 4.73
N LEU A 175 5.84 1.19 4.48
CA LEU A 175 6.61 0.82 3.31
C LEU A 175 7.06 -0.65 3.34
N TYR A 176 7.52 -1.15 4.50
CA TYR A 176 7.87 -2.56 4.64
C TYR A 176 6.66 -3.47 4.38
N GLY A 177 5.50 -3.12 4.94
CA GLY A 177 4.27 -3.88 4.74
C GLY A 177 3.85 -3.97 3.27
N LEU A 178 4.03 -2.89 2.50
CA LEU A 178 3.72 -2.83 1.07
C LEU A 178 4.73 -3.63 0.22
N MET A 179 6.01 -3.66 0.64
CA MET A 179 7.10 -4.20 -0.17
C MET A 179 7.53 -5.62 0.25
N LYS A 180 7.16 -6.10 1.43
CA LYS A 180 7.57 -7.43 1.93
C LYS A 180 7.22 -8.60 1.01
N ALA A 181 6.16 -8.46 0.23
CA ALA A 181 5.72 -9.49 -0.73
C ALA A 181 6.50 -9.46 -2.06
N GLU A 182 7.25 -8.37 -2.31
CA GLU A 182 8.08 -8.22 -3.52
C GLU A 182 9.44 -8.94 -3.39
N SER A 183 9.79 -9.40 -2.19
CA SER A 183 11.03 -10.15 -1.97
C SER A 183 10.99 -11.50 -2.67
N GLY A 184 11.93 -11.74 -3.58
CA GLY A 184 12.01 -13.00 -4.31
C GLY A 184 12.65 -12.87 -5.68
N VAL A 185 12.49 -13.89 -6.51
CA VAL A 185 13.04 -13.96 -7.85
C VAL A 185 12.05 -13.41 -8.87
N HIS A 186 12.46 -12.35 -9.56
CA HIS A 186 11.67 -11.70 -10.61
C HIS A 186 12.09 -12.21 -11.98
N ARG A 187 11.17 -12.84 -12.69
CA ARG A 187 11.41 -13.45 -13.99
C ARG A 187 10.92 -12.58 -15.14
N LEU A 188 11.77 -12.33 -16.12
CA LEU A 188 11.42 -11.73 -17.40
C LEU A 188 11.53 -12.74 -18.53
N VAL A 189 10.53 -12.78 -19.41
CA VAL A 189 10.57 -13.55 -20.67
C VAL A 189 10.21 -12.62 -21.81
N ARG A 190 11.19 -12.31 -22.64
CA ARG A 190 10.98 -11.45 -23.84
C ARG A 190 11.90 -11.84 -24.99
N ILE A 191 11.66 -11.28 -26.15
CA ILE A 191 12.66 -11.29 -27.24
C ILE A 191 13.80 -10.35 -26.81
N SER A 192 15.04 -10.87 -26.75
CA SER A 192 16.18 -10.09 -26.29
C SER A 192 16.58 -9.02 -27.30
N PRO A 193 16.72 -7.75 -26.89
CA PRO A 193 17.30 -6.72 -27.76
C PRO A 193 18.81 -6.87 -27.95
N PHE A 194 19.47 -7.74 -27.18
CA PHE A 194 20.92 -8.01 -27.23
C PHE A 194 21.25 -9.26 -28.07
N ASP A 195 20.25 -10.00 -28.53
CA ASP A 195 20.44 -11.19 -29.37
C ASP A 195 20.09 -10.88 -30.82
N SER A 196 21.09 -10.91 -31.70
CA SER A 196 20.95 -10.72 -33.14
C SER A 196 20.00 -11.72 -33.81
N GLY A 197 19.78 -12.89 -33.18
CA GLY A 197 18.86 -13.93 -33.64
C GLY A 197 17.42 -13.71 -33.25
N ALA A 198 17.09 -12.61 -32.55
CA ALA A 198 15.75 -12.27 -32.08
C ALA A 198 15.05 -13.42 -31.32
N ARG A 199 15.81 -14.21 -30.60
CA ARG A 199 15.31 -15.36 -29.82
C ARG A 199 14.69 -14.88 -28.51
N ARG A 200 13.76 -15.69 -28.00
CA ARG A 200 13.15 -15.45 -26.70
C ARG A 200 14.10 -15.92 -25.59
N HIS A 201 14.45 -15.01 -24.69
CA HIS A 201 15.29 -15.26 -23.53
C HIS A 201 14.50 -15.20 -22.24
N THR A 202 14.99 -15.92 -21.23
CA THR A 202 14.50 -15.86 -19.86
C THR A 202 15.62 -15.34 -18.98
N SER A 203 15.32 -14.31 -18.19
CA SER A 203 16.29 -13.66 -17.29
C SER A 203 15.69 -13.49 -15.89
N PHE A 204 16.53 -13.45 -14.89
CA PHE A 204 16.15 -13.34 -13.49
C PHE A 204 16.87 -12.18 -12.82
#